data_89874818e3f29f5a0d6c05a7115e1b63
#
_entry.id   89874818e3f29f5a0d6c05a7115e1b63
#
_cell.length_a   1.000
_cell.length_b   1.000
_cell.length_c   1.000
_cell.angle_alpha   90.00
_cell.angle_beta   90.00
_cell.angle_gamma   90.00
#
_symmetry.space_group_name_H-M   'P 1'
#
loop_
_entity.id
_entity.type
_entity.pdbx_description
1 polymer ?
#
loop_
_entity_poly.entity_id
_entity_poly.type
_entity_poly.pdbx_seq_one_letter_code
_entity_poly.pdbx_strand_id
1 'polypeptide(L)'
;MIEKRKKKQETRYLVLFFLIGCVSFAQTRGVVKDSISGNPIPYVSVWVENEDIGTTSEENGEFVINVSDKNKNLVFSALGFKKKTVKASESKSVALSMDAVEIGEILISNNRKEKTQIEIGKTKNRVAEAFDNGPKMDAKFFPYLPEYKKTNWIKKASITVDSKIEDATIRIQLYGVDQNGFPSEELLDKNYIVTIKKGITKQEVDLTDFNLEMPETGVFVVFERLLIQKNKITRTITDYNSNTTKTKISFAPQVLYNAVEKEYLYSFSGGKWIRQTKEELNPYGKGKMIYEPSINLILTN
;
A
#
# COMPACT_ATOMS: atom_id res chain seq x y z
N MET A 1 -22.15 -16.03 60.45
CA MET A 1 -22.69 -14.97 59.55
C MET A 1 -21.59 -14.24 58.72
N ILE A 2 -20.41 -14.06 59.24
CA ILE A 2 -19.27 -13.38 58.59
C ILE A 2 -18.68 -14.18 57.42
N GLU A 3 -18.58 -15.50 57.54
CA GLU A 3 -18.01 -16.38 56.53
C GLU A 3 -18.82 -16.45 55.20
N LYS A 4 -20.16 -16.43 55.32
CA LYS A 4 -21.06 -16.35 54.15
C LYS A 4 -20.95 -15.02 53.39
N ARG A 5 -20.62 -13.93 54.07
CA ARG A 5 -20.41 -12.61 53.44
C ARG A 5 -19.08 -12.58 52.68
N LYS A 6 -17.98 -13.16 53.24
CA LYS A 6 -16.69 -13.24 52.53
C LYS A 6 -16.80 -14.07 51.22
N LYS A 7 -17.39 -15.26 51.28
CA LYS A 7 -17.58 -16.12 50.11
C LYS A 7 -18.41 -15.44 49.00
N LYS A 8 -19.43 -14.66 49.38
CA LYS A 8 -20.27 -13.91 48.41
C LYS A 8 -19.52 -12.77 47.79
N GLN A 9 -18.54 -12.17 48.50
CA GLN A 9 -17.70 -11.07 48.03
C GLN A 9 -16.63 -11.60 47.05
N GLU A 10 -16.00 -12.73 47.39
CA GLU A 10 -15.02 -13.38 46.50
C GLU A 10 -15.65 -13.86 45.19
N THR A 11 -16.86 -14.40 45.25
CA THR A 11 -17.61 -14.79 44.04
C THR A 11 -17.95 -13.60 43.15
N ARG A 12 -18.26 -12.41 43.76
CA ARG A 12 -18.49 -11.20 43.02
C ARG A 12 -17.24 -10.67 42.29
N TYR A 13 -16.07 -10.75 42.94
CA TYR A 13 -14.80 -10.37 42.33
C TYR A 13 -14.40 -11.36 41.22
N LEU A 14 -14.65 -12.68 41.43
CA LEU A 14 -14.40 -13.68 40.41
C LEU A 14 -15.25 -13.48 39.15
N VAL A 15 -16.54 -13.16 39.33
CA VAL A 15 -17.47 -12.83 38.21
C VAL A 15 -17.08 -11.55 37.54
N LEU A 16 -16.63 -10.52 38.29
CA LEU A 16 -16.16 -9.27 37.74
C LEU A 16 -14.86 -9.44 36.93
N PHE A 17 -13.94 -10.29 37.42
CA PHE A 17 -12.70 -10.64 36.74
C PHE A 17 -12.94 -11.44 35.46
N PHE A 18 -13.95 -12.29 35.44
CA PHE A 18 -14.35 -13.06 34.25
C PHE A 18 -15.01 -12.17 33.16
N LEU A 19 -15.71 -11.10 33.58
CA LEU A 19 -16.32 -10.11 32.66
C LEU A 19 -15.29 -9.18 32.01
N ILE A 20 -14.15 -8.92 32.65
CA ILE A 20 -13.08 -8.05 32.11
C ILE A 20 -12.26 -8.80 31.04
N GLY A 21 -12.24 -10.14 31.04
CA GLY A 21 -11.50 -10.96 30.07
C GLY A 21 -12.02 -10.97 28.63
N CYS A 22 -13.19 -10.36 28.36
CA CYS A 22 -13.85 -10.45 27.06
C CYS A 22 -13.68 -9.22 26.14
N VAL A 23 -12.72 -8.32 26.39
CA VAL A 23 -12.34 -7.32 25.39
C VAL A 23 -11.43 -7.99 24.34
N SER A 24 -11.99 -8.95 23.64
CA SER A 24 -11.38 -9.55 22.47
C SER A 24 -11.44 -8.52 21.35
N PHE A 25 -10.31 -7.93 20.98
CA PHE A 25 -10.23 -7.19 19.72
C PHE A 25 -10.63 -8.16 18.61
N ALA A 26 -11.79 -7.92 18.02
CA ALA A 26 -12.36 -8.82 17.03
C ALA A 26 -11.56 -8.71 15.72
N GLN A 27 -10.43 -9.43 15.63
CA GLN A 27 -9.72 -9.61 14.38
C GLN A 27 -10.61 -10.37 13.39
N THR A 28 -10.72 -9.85 12.20
CA THR A 28 -11.31 -10.55 11.07
C THR A 28 -10.19 -11.28 10.33
N ARG A 29 -10.38 -12.57 10.11
CA ARG A 29 -9.44 -13.43 9.39
C ARG A 29 -10.16 -14.15 8.27
N GLY A 30 -9.47 -14.33 7.15
CA GLY A 30 -10.01 -15.05 6.01
C GLY A 30 -8.94 -15.42 5.01
N VAL A 31 -9.37 -16.01 3.91
CA VAL A 31 -8.52 -16.36 2.77
C VAL A 31 -9.15 -15.81 1.49
N VAL A 32 -8.31 -15.26 0.60
CA VAL A 32 -8.72 -14.82 -0.73
C VAL A 32 -8.30 -15.86 -1.74
N LYS A 33 -9.23 -16.23 -2.65
CA LYS A 33 -9.04 -17.28 -3.65
C LYS A 33 -9.54 -16.83 -5.01
N ASP A 34 -8.97 -17.38 -6.05
CA ASP A 34 -9.51 -17.32 -7.40
C ASP A 34 -10.84 -18.12 -7.47
N SER A 35 -11.87 -17.51 -8.02
CA SER A 35 -13.20 -18.12 -8.12
C SER A 35 -13.27 -19.32 -9.06
N ILE A 36 -12.34 -19.44 -10.01
CA ILE A 36 -12.31 -20.51 -11.01
C ILE A 36 -11.41 -21.65 -10.55
N SER A 37 -10.15 -21.35 -10.23
CA SER A 37 -9.15 -22.37 -9.88
C SER A 37 -9.23 -22.81 -8.42
N GLY A 38 -9.83 -21.97 -7.55
CA GLY A 38 -9.82 -22.17 -6.08
C GLY A 38 -8.47 -21.91 -5.43
N ASN A 39 -7.44 -21.55 -6.19
CA ASN A 39 -6.10 -21.27 -5.67
C ASN A 39 -6.10 -19.98 -4.85
N PRO A 40 -5.28 -19.90 -3.78
CA PRO A 40 -5.11 -18.67 -3.03
C PRO A 40 -4.49 -17.57 -3.89
N ILE A 41 -4.96 -16.33 -3.70
CA ILE A 41 -4.40 -15.15 -4.38
C ILE A 41 -3.47 -14.44 -3.41
N PRO A 42 -2.16 -14.35 -3.70
CA PRO A 42 -1.20 -13.65 -2.87
C PRO A 42 -1.34 -12.12 -2.99
N TYR A 43 -0.98 -11.43 -1.93
CA TYR A 43 -0.79 -9.97 -1.88
C TYR A 43 -2.01 -9.15 -2.31
N VAL A 44 -3.22 -9.65 -2.00
CA VAL A 44 -4.48 -8.91 -2.19
C VAL A 44 -4.54 -7.74 -1.22
N SER A 45 -4.79 -6.55 -1.70
CA SER A 45 -5.04 -5.39 -0.85
C SER A 45 -6.45 -5.46 -0.28
N VAL A 46 -6.58 -5.41 1.05
CA VAL A 46 -7.84 -5.53 1.79
C VAL A 46 -8.06 -4.28 2.63
N TRP A 47 -9.15 -3.55 2.40
CA TRP A 47 -9.45 -2.29 3.06
C TRP A 47 -10.82 -2.27 3.69
N VAL A 48 -10.95 -1.60 4.84
CA VAL A 48 -12.27 -1.19 5.33
C VAL A 48 -12.75 -0.03 4.46
N GLU A 49 -13.92 -0.17 3.86
CA GLU A 49 -14.48 0.82 2.95
C GLU A 49 -14.58 2.20 3.59
N ASN A 50 -14.00 3.22 2.94
CA ASN A 50 -13.93 4.61 3.39
C ASN A 50 -13.15 4.84 4.71
N GLU A 51 -12.29 3.92 5.14
CA GLU A 51 -11.48 4.07 6.34
C GLU A 51 -9.98 3.80 6.06
N ASP A 52 -9.10 4.43 6.86
CA ASP A 52 -7.65 4.22 6.82
C ASP A 52 -7.23 2.93 7.55
N ILE A 53 -8.02 1.87 7.37
CA ILE A 53 -7.78 0.54 7.93
C ILE A 53 -7.62 -0.45 6.79
N GLY A 54 -6.47 -1.09 6.69
CA GLY A 54 -6.19 -2.05 5.63
C GLY A 54 -5.12 -3.05 6.03
N THR A 55 -4.99 -4.07 5.19
CA THR A 55 -3.98 -5.12 5.27
C THR A 55 -3.70 -5.66 3.87
N THR A 56 -2.69 -6.51 3.76
CA THR A 56 -2.37 -7.26 2.54
C THR A 56 -2.47 -8.75 2.86
N SER A 57 -3.02 -9.57 1.97
CA SER A 57 -2.99 -11.02 2.15
C SER A 57 -1.56 -11.54 2.03
N GLU A 58 -1.26 -12.59 2.78
CA GLU A 58 0.01 -13.31 2.70
C GLU A 58 0.14 -14.07 1.36
N GLU A 59 1.27 -14.69 1.12
CA GLU A 59 1.54 -15.49 -0.08
C GLU A 59 0.53 -16.64 -0.27
N ASN A 60 0.04 -17.20 0.83
CA ASN A 60 -0.99 -18.24 0.84
C ASN A 60 -2.44 -17.69 0.78
N GLY A 61 -2.61 -16.40 0.49
CA GLY A 61 -3.90 -15.74 0.38
C GLY A 61 -4.58 -15.42 1.73
N GLU A 62 -4.02 -15.81 2.87
CA GLU A 62 -4.59 -15.50 4.18
C GLU A 62 -4.42 -14.03 4.53
N PHE A 63 -5.41 -13.44 5.18
CA PHE A 63 -5.34 -12.07 5.68
C PHE A 63 -5.88 -11.95 7.10
N VAL A 64 -5.40 -10.94 7.81
CA VAL A 64 -5.87 -10.54 9.13
C VAL A 64 -6.05 -9.03 9.14
N ILE A 65 -7.25 -8.56 9.46
CA ILE A 65 -7.58 -7.14 9.55
C ILE A 65 -8.31 -6.83 10.85
N ASN A 66 -7.97 -5.71 11.49
CA ASN A 66 -8.60 -5.28 12.74
C ASN A 66 -9.85 -4.46 12.42
N VAL A 67 -11.02 -5.11 12.53
CA VAL A 67 -12.33 -4.48 12.32
C VAL A 67 -13.21 -4.76 13.53
N SER A 68 -13.60 -3.70 14.22
CA SER A 68 -14.45 -3.80 15.42
C SER A 68 -15.90 -4.16 15.07
N ASP A 69 -16.43 -3.57 14.01
CA ASP A 69 -17.80 -3.80 13.54
C ASP A 69 -17.80 -4.79 12.36
N LYS A 70 -18.40 -5.95 12.57
CA LYS A 70 -18.52 -7.02 11.56
C LYS A 70 -19.49 -6.69 10.41
N ASN A 71 -20.28 -5.63 10.52
CA ASN A 71 -21.17 -5.16 9.45
C ASN A 71 -20.45 -4.24 8.45
N LYS A 72 -19.24 -3.76 8.77
CA LYS A 72 -18.45 -2.95 7.85
C LYS A 72 -18.08 -3.73 6.59
N ASN A 73 -18.03 -3.03 5.48
CA ASN A 73 -17.61 -3.57 4.21
C ASN A 73 -16.09 -3.63 4.12
N LEU A 74 -15.57 -4.74 3.61
CA LEU A 74 -14.18 -4.92 3.21
C LEU A 74 -14.11 -4.91 1.69
N VAL A 75 -13.20 -4.11 1.15
CA VAL A 75 -12.91 -4.02 -0.28
C VAL A 75 -11.64 -4.81 -0.56
N PHE A 76 -11.74 -5.76 -1.48
CA PHE A 76 -10.65 -6.62 -1.94
C PHE A 76 -10.24 -6.21 -3.35
N SER A 77 -8.95 -5.97 -3.56
CA SER A 77 -8.40 -5.59 -4.86
C SER A 77 -7.08 -6.33 -5.12
N ALA A 78 -6.98 -6.95 -6.28
CA ALA A 78 -5.77 -7.60 -6.77
C ALA A 78 -5.66 -7.38 -8.27
N LEU A 79 -4.43 -7.27 -8.76
CA LEU A 79 -4.15 -7.16 -10.19
C LEU A 79 -4.69 -8.37 -10.95
N GLY A 80 -5.39 -8.13 -12.07
CA GLY A 80 -6.02 -9.17 -12.89
C GLY A 80 -7.36 -9.69 -12.35
N PHE A 81 -7.88 -9.12 -11.26
CA PHE A 81 -9.14 -9.52 -10.64
C PHE A 81 -10.10 -8.35 -10.47
N LYS A 82 -11.39 -8.63 -10.65
CA LYS A 82 -12.45 -7.65 -10.35
C LYS A 82 -12.47 -7.32 -8.87
N LYS A 83 -12.47 -6.03 -8.56
CA LYS A 83 -12.63 -5.54 -7.19
C LYS A 83 -13.93 -6.10 -6.59
N LYS A 84 -13.87 -6.57 -5.35
CA LYS A 84 -15.00 -7.16 -4.64
C LYS A 84 -15.18 -6.55 -3.27
N THR A 85 -16.43 -6.26 -2.91
CA THR A 85 -16.81 -5.78 -1.59
C THR A 85 -17.66 -6.83 -0.90
N VAL A 86 -17.31 -7.18 0.35
CA VAL A 86 -18.07 -8.11 1.22
C VAL A 86 -18.07 -7.60 2.65
N LYS A 87 -19.09 -7.98 3.43
CA LYS A 87 -19.11 -7.67 4.86
C LYS A 87 -17.99 -8.40 5.61
N ALA A 88 -17.45 -7.76 6.64
CA ALA A 88 -16.42 -8.38 7.47
C ALA A 88 -16.87 -9.70 8.11
N SER A 89 -18.19 -9.84 8.42
CA SER A 89 -18.79 -11.08 8.92
C SER A 89 -18.76 -12.23 7.90
N GLU A 90 -18.71 -11.92 6.60
CA GLU A 90 -18.80 -12.89 5.50
C GLU A 90 -17.43 -13.14 4.84
N SER A 91 -16.37 -12.52 5.32
CA SER A 91 -15.05 -12.49 4.67
C SER A 91 -14.13 -13.67 5.00
N LYS A 92 -14.65 -14.75 5.64
CA LYS A 92 -13.85 -15.93 5.98
C LYS A 92 -13.23 -16.62 4.76
N SER A 93 -13.94 -16.61 3.62
CA SER A 93 -13.43 -17.10 2.34
C SER A 93 -13.99 -16.21 1.23
N VAL A 94 -13.12 -15.47 0.55
CA VAL A 94 -13.49 -14.51 -0.49
C VAL A 94 -12.96 -15.01 -1.83
N ALA A 95 -13.87 -15.27 -2.76
CA ALA A 95 -13.52 -15.64 -4.12
C ALA A 95 -13.55 -14.39 -5.00
N LEU A 96 -12.44 -14.09 -5.68
CA LEU A 96 -12.33 -13.04 -6.69
C LEU A 96 -12.46 -13.64 -8.08
N SER A 97 -13.22 -12.98 -8.94
CA SER A 97 -13.32 -13.33 -10.35
C SER A 97 -12.25 -12.60 -11.15
N MET A 98 -11.64 -13.28 -12.11
CA MET A 98 -10.70 -12.64 -13.03
C MET A 98 -11.37 -11.46 -13.73
N ASP A 99 -10.63 -10.38 -13.88
CA ASP A 99 -11.01 -9.32 -14.78
C ASP A 99 -10.58 -9.71 -16.18
N ALA A 100 -11.54 -9.77 -17.11
CA ALA A 100 -11.23 -10.00 -18.51
C ALA A 100 -10.64 -8.69 -19.08
N VAL A 101 -9.37 -8.43 -18.81
CA VAL A 101 -8.65 -7.39 -19.53
C VAL A 101 -8.46 -7.95 -20.94
N GLU A 102 -9.02 -7.28 -21.96
CA GLU A 102 -8.57 -7.47 -23.32
C GLU A 102 -7.08 -7.08 -23.35
N ILE A 103 -6.23 -8.09 -23.38
CA ILE A 103 -4.79 -7.88 -23.58
C ILE A 103 -4.67 -7.36 -25.00
N GLY A 104 -4.50 -6.05 -25.15
CA GLY A 104 -4.15 -5.44 -26.42
C GLY A 104 -2.92 -6.16 -26.98
N GLU A 105 -2.85 -6.32 -28.27
CA GLU A 105 -1.79 -7.03 -28.98
C GLU A 105 -0.41 -6.52 -28.51
N ILE A 106 0.32 -7.36 -27.78
CA ILE A 106 1.67 -7.03 -27.31
C ILE A 106 2.58 -7.12 -28.53
N LEU A 107 2.88 -5.98 -29.13
CA LEU A 107 3.93 -5.88 -30.13
C LEU A 107 5.28 -6.12 -29.44
N ILE A 108 5.74 -7.36 -29.46
CA ILE A 108 7.09 -7.73 -28.98
C ILE A 108 8.11 -7.18 -29.98
N SER A 109 8.56 -5.95 -29.74
CA SER A 109 9.66 -5.35 -30.47
C SER A 109 11.00 -5.70 -29.79
N ASN A 110 11.53 -6.88 -30.09
CA ASN A 110 12.74 -7.42 -29.47
C ASN A 110 14.07 -6.81 -29.96
N ASN A 111 14.07 -5.72 -30.75
CA ASN A 111 15.28 -5.15 -31.35
C ASN A 111 15.47 -3.67 -31.12
N ARG A 112 15.11 -3.15 -29.94
CA ARG A 112 15.40 -1.76 -29.64
C ARG A 112 16.89 -1.58 -29.34
N LYS A 113 17.56 -0.79 -30.18
CA LYS A 113 18.90 -0.28 -29.89
C LYS A 113 18.74 0.91 -28.95
N GLU A 114 18.63 0.66 -27.65
CA GLU A 114 18.54 1.70 -26.64
C GLU A 114 19.80 2.57 -26.66
N LYS A 115 19.72 3.73 -27.30
CA LYS A 115 20.85 4.66 -27.41
C LYS A 115 20.75 5.86 -26.48
N THR A 116 19.53 6.24 -26.14
CA THR A 116 19.28 7.46 -25.37
C THR A 116 18.41 7.10 -24.17
N GLN A 117 18.80 7.59 -22.99
CA GLN A 117 18.01 7.47 -21.77
C GLN A 117 17.87 8.84 -21.11
N ILE A 118 16.68 9.11 -20.59
CA ILE A 118 16.40 10.28 -19.79
C ILE A 118 15.81 9.87 -18.44
N GLU A 119 16.28 10.50 -17.37
CA GLU A 119 15.70 10.30 -16.04
C GLU A 119 14.82 11.49 -15.69
N ILE A 120 13.55 11.22 -15.41
CA ILE A 120 12.51 12.19 -15.06
C ILE A 120 12.05 12.01 -13.62
N GLY A 121 11.44 13.05 -13.06
CA GLY A 121 10.94 13.06 -11.69
C GLY A 121 11.97 13.35 -10.61
N LYS A 122 13.19 13.75 -10.98
CA LYS A 122 14.20 14.22 -10.02
C LYS A 122 13.73 15.45 -9.28
N THR A 123 13.93 15.46 -7.97
CA THR A 123 13.71 16.64 -7.14
C THR A 123 15.06 17.28 -6.76
N LYS A 124 15.07 18.61 -6.61
CA LYS A 124 16.26 19.36 -6.17
C LYS A 124 16.55 19.12 -4.67
N ASN A 125 15.55 18.79 -3.90
CA ASN A 125 15.66 18.60 -2.46
C ASN A 125 16.15 17.17 -2.17
N ARG A 126 17.30 17.09 -1.49
CA ARG A 126 17.93 15.81 -1.13
C ARG A 126 17.37 15.17 0.14
N VAL A 127 16.58 15.91 0.90
CA VAL A 127 16.06 15.41 2.18
C VAL A 127 14.82 14.60 1.88
N ALA A 128 14.93 13.32 2.11
CA ALA A 128 13.80 12.43 2.05
C ALA A 128 13.44 12.01 3.48
N GLU A 129 12.21 12.20 3.87
CA GLU A 129 11.69 11.80 5.18
C GLU A 129 10.84 10.55 5.05
N ALA A 130 10.94 9.66 6.04
CA ALA A 130 10.12 8.46 6.10
C ALA A 130 8.87 8.74 6.92
N PHE A 131 7.72 8.48 6.35
CA PHE A 131 6.43 8.58 7.05
C PHE A 131 5.83 7.19 7.25
N ASP A 132 5.29 6.94 8.43
CA ASP A 132 4.46 5.75 8.69
C ASP A 132 3.00 6.08 8.40
N ASN A 133 2.65 6.09 7.11
CA ASN A 133 1.31 6.46 6.63
C ASN A 133 0.27 5.33 6.80
N GLY A 134 0.57 4.30 7.61
CA GLY A 134 -0.32 3.14 7.77
C GLY A 134 -0.47 2.35 6.46
N PRO A 135 -1.67 1.88 6.14
CA PRO A 135 -1.93 1.12 4.91
C PRO A 135 -2.06 1.98 3.65
N LYS A 136 -1.97 3.29 3.76
CA LYS A 136 -2.12 4.24 2.67
C LYS A 136 -1.03 4.09 1.60
N MET A 137 -1.38 4.27 0.34
CA MET A 137 -0.46 4.33 -0.79
C MET A 137 -0.47 5.72 -1.39
N ASP A 138 0.71 6.28 -1.64
CA ASP A 138 0.84 7.58 -2.29
C ASP A 138 1.41 7.40 -3.70
N ALA A 139 0.80 8.06 -4.68
CA ALA A 139 1.19 7.99 -6.08
C ALA A 139 1.97 9.23 -6.49
N LYS A 140 3.06 9.03 -7.23
CA LYS A 140 3.73 10.12 -7.94
C LYS A 140 3.26 10.17 -9.38
N PHE A 141 2.78 11.34 -9.80
CA PHE A 141 2.38 11.61 -11.18
C PHE A 141 3.55 12.10 -12.04
N PHE A 142 3.69 11.51 -13.21
CA PHE A 142 4.63 11.89 -14.25
C PHE A 142 3.83 12.33 -15.48
N PRO A 143 3.76 13.63 -15.75
CA PRO A 143 3.10 14.14 -16.95
C PRO A 143 3.88 13.75 -18.20
N TYR A 144 3.18 13.47 -19.30
CA TYR A 144 3.82 13.37 -20.60
C TYR A 144 4.23 14.76 -21.08
N LEU A 145 5.46 14.88 -21.59
CA LEU A 145 5.95 16.10 -22.22
C LEU A 145 6.32 15.80 -23.68
N PRO A 146 6.07 16.74 -24.63
CA PRO A 146 6.36 16.52 -26.05
C PRO A 146 7.81 16.16 -26.36
N GLU A 147 8.74 16.56 -25.49
CA GLU A 147 10.17 16.23 -25.57
C GLU A 147 10.46 14.74 -25.39
N TYR A 148 9.53 13.97 -24.79
CA TYR A 148 9.67 12.52 -24.58
C TYR A 148 9.31 11.70 -25.82
N LYS A 149 8.78 12.32 -26.88
CA LYS A 149 8.31 11.62 -28.11
C LYS A 149 9.33 10.63 -28.71
N LYS A 150 10.63 10.89 -28.54
CA LYS A 150 11.70 10.02 -29.04
C LYS A 150 12.28 9.07 -27.99
N THR A 151 11.86 9.20 -26.73
CA THR A 151 12.31 8.44 -25.58
C THR A 151 11.10 8.16 -24.69
N ASN A 152 10.05 7.57 -25.27
CA ASN A 152 8.75 7.41 -24.62
C ASN A 152 8.56 6.04 -23.96
N TRP A 153 9.55 5.16 -23.99
CA TRP A 153 9.46 3.85 -23.37
C TRP A 153 9.92 3.90 -21.92
N ILE A 154 9.08 3.38 -21.01
CA ILE A 154 9.40 3.28 -19.59
C ILE A 154 10.34 2.09 -19.39
N LYS A 155 11.60 2.37 -19.13
CA LYS A 155 12.64 1.35 -18.92
C LYS A 155 12.76 0.92 -17.49
N LYS A 156 12.83 1.89 -16.57
CA LYS A 156 13.02 1.64 -15.15
C LYS A 156 12.22 2.61 -14.30
N ALA A 157 11.82 2.13 -13.13
CA ALA A 157 11.41 2.99 -12.03
C ALA A 157 12.45 2.88 -10.91
N SER A 158 12.64 3.96 -10.16
CA SER A 158 13.46 3.91 -8.95
C SER A 158 12.75 4.58 -7.79
N ILE A 159 13.00 4.07 -6.58
CA ILE A 159 12.46 4.60 -5.34
C ILE A 159 13.54 4.61 -4.27
N THR A 160 13.51 5.61 -3.40
CA THR A 160 14.33 5.62 -2.19
C THR A 160 13.52 5.12 -1.02
N VAL A 161 14.05 4.13 -0.31
CA VAL A 161 13.38 3.46 0.81
C VAL A 161 14.31 3.33 2.01
N ASP A 162 13.73 3.22 3.21
CA ASP A 162 14.44 2.87 4.45
C ASP A 162 13.84 1.57 5.01
N SER A 163 14.63 0.49 5.00
CA SER A 163 14.24 -0.78 5.60
C SER A 163 15.03 -1.05 6.89
N LYS A 164 14.32 -1.37 7.95
CA LYS A 164 14.94 -1.75 9.24
C LYS A 164 15.22 -3.25 9.34
N ILE A 165 14.77 -4.04 8.35
CA ILE A 165 14.97 -5.48 8.26
C ILE A 165 15.52 -5.85 6.89
N GLU A 166 16.17 -7.00 6.80
CA GLU A 166 16.55 -7.61 5.53
C GLU A 166 15.34 -8.19 4.80
N ASP A 167 15.44 -8.28 3.48
CA ASP A 167 14.49 -8.94 2.58
C ASP A 167 13.03 -8.49 2.70
N ALA A 168 12.80 -7.27 3.21
CA ALA A 168 11.48 -6.66 3.13
C ALA A 168 11.03 -6.57 1.67
N THR A 169 9.74 -6.70 1.43
CA THR A 169 9.19 -6.68 0.08
C THR A 169 8.23 -5.51 -0.13
N ILE A 170 8.30 -4.93 -1.33
CA ILE A 170 7.42 -3.84 -1.77
C ILE A 170 6.91 -4.18 -3.17
N ARG A 171 5.69 -3.77 -3.50
CA ARG A 171 5.11 -3.93 -4.84
C ARG A 171 5.19 -2.62 -5.60
N ILE A 172 5.63 -2.67 -6.87
CA ILE A 172 5.50 -1.55 -7.79
C ILE A 172 4.20 -1.70 -8.60
N GLN A 173 3.53 -0.58 -8.82
CA GLN A 173 2.32 -0.46 -9.63
C GLN A 173 2.42 0.79 -10.49
N LEU A 174 1.98 0.69 -11.75
CA LEU A 174 1.86 1.81 -12.67
C LEU A 174 0.40 1.92 -13.10
N TYR A 175 -0.14 3.14 -13.05
CA TYR A 175 -1.53 3.40 -13.42
C TYR A 175 -1.60 4.44 -14.54
N GLY A 176 -2.53 4.23 -15.46
CA GLY A 176 -2.94 5.25 -16.41
C GLY A 176 -3.64 6.41 -15.71
N VAL A 177 -4.18 7.34 -16.49
CA VAL A 177 -4.89 8.53 -16.00
C VAL A 177 -6.32 8.49 -16.53
N ASP A 178 -7.29 8.63 -15.65
CA ASP A 178 -8.70 8.72 -16.04
C ASP A 178 -9.11 10.12 -16.53
N GLN A 179 -10.35 10.28 -16.97
CA GLN A 179 -10.88 11.53 -17.48
C GLN A 179 -10.91 12.67 -16.44
N ASN A 180 -10.85 12.34 -15.16
CA ASN A 180 -10.83 13.29 -14.04
C ASN A 180 -9.42 13.57 -13.52
N GLY A 181 -8.40 12.97 -14.15
CA GLY A 181 -7.00 13.09 -13.76
C GLY A 181 -6.61 12.25 -12.54
N PHE A 182 -7.35 11.17 -12.21
CA PHE A 182 -7.02 10.22 -11.17
C PHE A 182 -6.33 8.97 -11.75
N PRO A 183 -5.59 8.20 -10.90
CA PRO A 183 -5.11 6.89 -11.31
C PRO A 183 -6.28 5.99 -11.75
N SER A 184 -6.15 5.41 -12.94
CA SER A 184 -7.17 4.57 -13.58
C SER A 184 -6.81 3.07 -13.50
N GLU A 185 -6.62 2.45 -14.64
CA GLU A 185 -6.26 1.04 -14.76
C GLU A 185 -4.77 0.83 -14.51
N GLU A 186 -4.42 -0.31 -13.93
CA GLU A 186 -3.03 -0.70 -13.73
C GLU A 186 -2.44 -1.15 -15.08
N LEU A 187 -1.26 -0.61 -15.40
CA LEU A 187 -0.60 -0.84 -16.69
C LEU A 187 0.29 -2.09 -16.70
N LEU A 188 0.62 -2.64 -15.53
CA LEU A 188 1.35 -3.89 -15.42
C LEU A 188 0.39 -5.07 -15.57
N ASP A 189 0.81 -6.10 -16.31
CA ASP A 189 0.01 -7.33 -16.53
C ASP A 189 0.23 -8.40 -15.45
N LYS A 190 1.23 -8.21 -14.59
CA LYS A 190 1.58 -9.11 -13.49
C LYS A 190 2.12 -8.36 -12.28
N ASN A 191 1.91 -8.92 -11.09
CA ASN A 191 2.48 -8.38 -9.85
C ASN A 191 4.01 -8.33 -9.93
N TYR A 192 4.59 -7.17 -9.67
CA TYR A 192 6.03 -7.01 -9.59
C TYR A 192 6.47 -6.68 -8.15
N ILE A 193 6.95 -7.72 -7.48
CA ILE A 193 7.40 -7.65 -6.09
C ILE A 193 8.92 -7.48 -6.06
N VAL A 194 9.38 -6.51 -5.32
CA VAL A 194 10.80 -6.16 -5.19
C VAL A 194 11.27 -6.44 -3.78
N THR A 195 12.40 -7.12 -3.65
CA THR A 195 13.05 -7.36 -2.36
C THR A 195 14.02 -6.22 -2.04
N ILE A 196 13.93 -5.69 -0.83
CA ILE A 196 14.66 -4.52 -0.35
C ILE A 196 15.68 -4.94 0.71
N LYS A 197 16.93 -4.53 0.52
CA LYS A 197 17.99 -4.70 1.52
C LYS A 197 17.80 -3.75 2.69
N LYS A 198 18.30 -4.13 3.85
CA LYS A 198 18.30 -3.29 5.04
C LYS A 198 19.08 -2.00 4.83
N GLY A 199 18.59 -0.91 5.39
CA GLY A 199 19.17 0.43 5.32
C GLY A 199 18.41 1.37 4.40
N ILE A 200 18.98 2.55 4.19
CA ILE A 200 18.47 3.53 3.23
C ILE A 200 19.08 3.20 1.87
N THR A 201 18.25 2.82 0.92
CA THR A 201 18.68 2.41 -0.42
C THR A 201 17.86 3.07 -1.51
N LYS A 202 18.50 3.40 -2.63
CA LYS A 202 17.80 3.69 -3.89
C LYS A 202 17.66 2.36 -4.64
N GLN A 203 16.41 1.88 -4.71
CA GLN A 203 16.10 0.65 -5.43
C GLN A 203 15.70 0.99 -6.86
N GLU A 204 16.35 0.36 -7.83
CA GLU A 204 15.96 0.42 -9.24
C GLU A 204 15.22 -0.86 -9.62
N VAL A 205 14.13 -0.70 -10.37
CA VAL A 205 13.25 -1.77 -10.86
C VAL A 205 13.25 -1.71 -12.37
N ASP A 206 13.68 -2.78 -13.02
CA ASP A 206 13.67 -2.89 -14.48
C ASP A 206 12.26 -3.24 -14.96
N LEU A 207 11.71 -2.43 -15.85
CA LEU A 207 10.36 -2.57 -16.41
C LEU A 207 10.39 -2.91 -17.91
N THR A 208 11.55 -3.23 -18.45
CA THR A 208 11.75 -3.50 -19.88
C THR A 208 10.84 -4.62 -20.39
N ASP A 209 10.66 -5.67 -19.57
CA ASP A 209 9.84 -6.84 -19.94
C ASP A 209 8.35 -6.53 -20.10
N PHE A 210 7.86 -5.43 -19.51
CA PHE A 210 6.47 -5.00 -19.65
C PHE A 210 6.21 -4.20 -20.93
N ASN A 211 7.26 -3.82 -21.65
CA ASN A 211 7.15 -3.10 -22.92
C ASN A 211 6.21 -1.89 -22.89
N LEU A 212 6.33 -1.08 -21.84
CA LEU A 212 5.42 0.03 -21.56
C LEU A 212 5.83 1.30 -22.31
N GLU A 213 4.95 1.82 -23.12
CA GLU A 213 5.04 3.16 -23.66
C GLU A 213 4.39 4.16 -22.69
N MET A 214 5.02 5.32 -22.49
CA MET A 214 4.47 6.36 -21.64
C MET A 214 3.23 6.96 -22.30
N PRO A 215 2.04 6.86 -21.69
CA PRO A 215 0.82 7.40 -22.26
C PRO A 215 0.88 8.93 -22.42
N GLU A 216 0.26 9.48 -23.46
CA GLU A 216 0.17 10.94 -23.65
C GLU A 216 -0.60 11.66 -22.51
N THR A 217 -1.42 10.93 -21.76
CA THR A 217 -2.08 11.42 -20.53
C THR A 217 -1.16 11.46 -19.33
N GLY A 218 0.05 10.86 -19.42
CA GLY A 218 0.97 10.65 -18.31
C GLY A 218 0.75 9.33 -17.59
N VAL A 219 1.52 9.10 -16.53
CA VAL A 219 1.49 7.86 -15.74
C VAL A 219 1.63 8.15 -14.25
N PHE A 220 0.91 7.40 -13.43
CA PHE A 220 1.12 7.35 -11.99
C PHE A 220 1.99 6.16 -11.61
N VAL A 221 2.94 6.38 -10.72
CA VAL A 221 3.80 5.32 -10.18
C VAL A 221 3.61 5.25 -8.68
N VAL A 222 3.39 4.03 -8.20
CA VAL A 222 3.17 3.69 -6.80
C VAL A 222 4.14 2.59 -6.39
N PHE A 223 4.72 2.72 -5.21
CA PHE A 223 5.38 1.62 -4.53
C PHE A 223 4.57 1.28 -3.29
N GLU A 224 3.81 0.21 -3.37
CA GLU A 224 2.95 -0.25 -2.29
C GLU A 224 3.74 -1.05 -1.28
N ARG A 225 3.67 -0.63 -0.03
CA ARG A 225 4.20 -1.37 1.09
C ARG A 225 3.26 -2.51 1.45
N LEU A 226 3.74 -3.74 1.36
CA LEU A 226 2.96 -4.93 1.68
C LEU A 226 2.85 -5.10 3.21
N LEU A 227 1.64 -5.11 3.73
CA LEU A 227 1.33 -5.25 5.15
C LEU A 227 1.25 -6.74 5.56
N ILE A 228 2.32 -7.47 5.28
CA ILE A 228 2.46 -8.91 5.49
C ILE A 228 3.39 -9.20 6.68
N GLN A 229 3.34 -10.43 7.20
CA GLN A 229 4.11 -10.83 8.38
C GLN A 229 5.63 -10.71 8.16
N LYS A 230 6.11 -11.04 6.94
CA LYS A 230 7.52 -10.90 6.55
C LYS A 230 8.05 -9.46 6.74
N ASN A 231 7.21 -8.46 6.47
CA ASN A 231 7.57 -7.04 6.54
C ASN A 231 7.33 -6.41 7.92
N LYS A 232 6.71 -7.14 8.83
CA LYS A 232 6.25 -6.62 10.12
C LYS A 232 7.39 -6.36 11.09
N ILE A 233 7.38 -5.18 11.69
CA ILE A 233 8.27 -4.77 12.76
C ILE A 233 7.46 -4.49 14.00
N THR A 234 7.81 -5.14 15.10
CA THR A 234 7.18 -4.92 16.40
C THR A 234 8.19 -4.26 17.34
N ARG A 235 7.81 -3.13 17.92
CA ARG A 235 8.63 -2.39 18.90
C ARG A 235 7.84 -2.13 20.15
N THR A 236 8.49 -2.28 21.29
CA THR A 236 7.96 -1.85 22.59
C THR A 236 8.40 -0.42 22.85
N ILE A 237 7.45 0.48 23.09
CA ILE A 237 7.70 1.88 23.43
C ILE A 237 7.27 2.08 24.87
N THR A 238 8.18 2.53 25.72
CA THR A 238 7.89 2.91 27.11
C THR A 238 7.66 4.41 27.18
N ASP A 239 6.50 4.80 27.67
CA ASP A 239 6.22 6.18 28.04
C ASP A 239 6.76 6.41 29.46
N TYR A 240 7.84 7.14 29.54
CA TYR A 240 8.52 7.41 30.81
C TYR A 240 7.70 8.31 31.77
N ASN A 241 6.74 9.08 31.25
CA ASN A 241 5.90 9.94 32.10
C ASN A 241 4.78 9.14 32.79
N SER A 242 4.22 8.16 32.10
CA SER A 242 3.12 7.32 32.60
C SER A 242 3.57 5.95 33.08
N ASN A 243 4.85 5.61 32.90
CA ASN A 243 5.44 4.29 33.18
C ASN A 243 4.67 3.13 32.50
N THR A 244 4.03 3.42 31.36
CA THR A 244 3.27 2.46 30.57
C THR A 244 4.04 2.00 29.34
N THR A 245 3.92 0.72 29.01
CA THR A 245 4.52 0.14 27.80
C THR A 245 3.44 -0.12 26.75
N LYS A 246 3.69 0.34 25.51
CA LYS A 246 2.81 0.10 24.36
C LYS A 246 3.58 -0.63 23.27
N THR A 247 2.96 -1.58 22.64
CA THR A 247 3.50 -2.25 21.45
C THR A 247 3.10 -1.44 20.22
N LYS A 248 4.10 -0.97 19.46
CA LYS A 248 3.89 -0.33 18.16
C LYS A 248 4.25 -1.33 17.05
N ILE A 249 3.30 -1.52 16.13
CA ILE A 249 3.51 -2.32 14.91
C ILE A 249 3.72 -1.34 13.76
N SER A 250 4.73 -1.63 12.93
CA SER A 250 5.00 -0.94 11.66
C SER A 250 5.43 -1.98 10.62
N PHE A 251 5.54 -1.57 9.36
CA PHE A 251 5.94 -2.46 8.28
C PHE A 251 7.09 -1.85 7.48
N ALA A 252 8.07 -2.67 7.14
CA ALA A 252 9.17 -2.32 6.24
C ALA A 252 8.81 -2.66 4.79
N PRO A 253 9.50 -2.06 3.81
CA PRO A 253 10.29 -0.85 3.95
C PRO A 253 9.42 0.39 4.10
N GLN A 254 9.97 1.47 4.63
CA GLN A 254 9.33 2.78 4.59
C GLN A 254 9.75 3.50 3.30
N VAL A 255 8.79 4.03 2.56
CA VAL A 255 9.05 4.90 1.41
C VAL A 255 9.56 6.24 1.93
N LEU A 256 10.59 6.79 1.29
CA LEU A 256 11.08 8.13 1.57
C LEU A 256 10.40 9.15 0.65
N TYR A 257 10.16 10.34 1.18
CA TYR A 257 9.42 11.41 0.52
C TYR A 257 10.29 12.65 0.35
N ASN A 258 10.16 13.31 -0.78
CA ASN A 258 10.79 14.60 -1.04
C ASN A 258 9.77 15.73 -0.87
N ALA A 259 10.18 16.82 -0.24
CA ALA A 259 9.37 18.03 -0.18
C ALA A 259 9.35 18.72 -1.56
N VAL A 260 8.17 18.99 -2.10
CA VAL A 260 7.95 19.58 -3.43
C VAL A 260 6.88 20.67 -3.40
N GLU A 261 6.99 21.63 -4.31
CA GLU A 261 5.98 22.68 -4.51
C GLU A 261 4.87 22.14 -5.43
N LYS A 262 3.87 21.51 -4.84
CA LYS A 262 2.67 21.01 -5.53
C LYS A 262 1.43 21.39 -4.72
N GLU A 263 0.28 21.46 -5.37
CA GLU A 263 -0.98 21.80 -4.69
C GLU A 263 -1.63 20.60 -4.00
N TYR A 264 -1.35 19.38 -4.46
CA TYR A 264 -1.95 18.17 -3.93
C TYR A 264 -1.10 16.92 -4.19
N LEU A 265 -1.41 15.88 -3.45
CA LEU A 265 -0.88 14.52 -3.59
C LEU A 265 -2.04 13.56 -3.85
N TYR A 266 -1.82 12.56 -4.69
CA TYR A 266 -2.76 11.47 -4.87
C TYR A 266 -2.45 10.35 -3.89
N SER A 267 -3.46 9.93 -3.16
CA SER A 267 -3.36 8.85 -2.17
C SER A 267 -4.48 7.86 -2.34
N PHE A 268 -4.18 6.59 -2.19
CA PHE A 268 -5.19 5.53 -2.10
C PHE A 268 -5.45 5.20 -0.64
N SER A 269 -6.70 5.31 -0.23
CA SER A 269 -7.15 4.98 1.11
C SER A 269 -8.62 4.58 1.10
N GLY A 270 -9.01 3.67 1.97
CA GLY A 270 -10.41 3.23 2.08
C GLY A 270 -10.98 2.60 0.81
N GLY A 271 -10.12 2.02 -0.04
CA GLY A 271 -10.51 1.38 -1.29
C GLY A 271 -10.67 2.31 -2.49
N LYS A 272 -10.28 3.57 -2.39
CA LYS A 272 -10.40 4.57 -3.47
C LYS A 272 -9.22 5.54 -3.52
N TRP A 273 -8.96 6.10 -4.70
CA TRP A 273 -8.04 7.22 -4.87
C TRP A 273 -8.69 8.52 -4.39
N ILE A 274 -7.92 9.32 -3.68
CA ILE A 274 -8.28 10.66 -3.21
C ILE A 274 -7.18 11.64 -3.59
N ARG A 275 -7.56 12.90 -3.80
CA ARG A 275 -6.62 14.01 -3.99
C ARG A 275 -6.57 14.78 -2.69
N GLN A 276 -5.44 14.73 -2.00
CA GLN A 276 -5.22 15.45 -0.76
C GLN A 276 -4.56 16.79 -1.04
N THR A 277 -5.21 17.86 -0.66
CA THR A 277 -4.68 19.22 -0.82
C THR A 277 -3.56 19.48 0.18
N LYS A 278 -2.82 20.55 -0.06
CA LYS A 278 -1.75 21.02 0.81
C LYS A 278 -2.26 21.35 2.21
N GLU A 279 -3.44 21.95 2.32
CA GLU A 279 -4.08 22.30 3.59
C GLU A 279 -4.45 21.05 4.40
N GLU A 280 -4.97 20.01 3.74
CA GLU A 280 -5.31 18.74 4.38
C GLU A 280 -4.07 17.98 4.86
N LEU A 281 -2.98 18.02 4.07
CA LEU A 281 -1.71 17.36 4.42
C LEU A 281 -0.93 18.11 5.51
N ASN A 282 -1.13 19.39 5.65
CA ASN A 282 -0.40 20.22 6.63
C ASN A 282 -1.32 21.26 7.29
N PRO A 283 -2.31 20.85 8.10
CA PRO A 283 -3.31 21.75 8.66
C PRO A 283 -2.75 22.77 9.67
N TYR A 284 -1.54 22.56 10.19
CA TYR A 284 -0.88 23.45 11.15
C TYR A 284 0.27 24.27 10.55
N GLY A 285 0.62 24.02 9.30
CA GLY A 285 1.77 24.62 8.64
C GLY A 285 1.37 25.66 7.57
N LYS A 286 2.00 26.82 7.61
CA LYS A 286 2.00 27.74 6.45
C LYS A 286 2.92 27.23 5.32
N GLY A 287 3.14 25.91 5.25
CA GLY A 287 4.08 25.29 4.33
C GLY A 287 3.63 25.40 2.89
N LYS A 288 4.52 25.88 2.01
CA LYS A 288 4.31 25.90 0.56
C LYS A 288 4.54 24.52 -0.09
N MET A 289 4.96 23.53 0.68
CA MET A 289 5.46 22.25 0.16
C MET A 289 4.59 21.09 0.63
N ILE A 290 4.45 20.10 -0.22
CA ILE A 290 3.94 18.78 0.13
C ILE A 290 5.06 17.76 0.06
N TYR A 291 4.83 16.58 0.64
CA TYR A 291 5.75 15.46 0.57
C TYR A 291 5.24 14.45 -0.44
N GLU A 292 6.00 14.20 -1.53
CA GLU A 292 5.69 13.15 -2.51
C GLU A 292 6.72 12.03 -2.46
N PRO A 293 6.36 10.78 -2.81
CA PRO A 293 7.30 9.66 -2.84
C PRO A 293 8.52 9.96 -3.71
N SER A 294 9.72 9.62 -3.19
CA SER A 294 11.00 9.81 -3.90
C SER A 294 11.14 8.78 -5.02
N ILE A 295 10.32 8.92 -6.05
CA ILE A 295 10.25 8.05 -7.23
C ILE A 295 10.79 8.80 -8.44
N ASN A 296 11.59 8.10 -9.28
CA ASN A 296 12.01 8.59 -10.60
C ASN A 296 11.69 7.52 -11.64
N LEU A 297 11.54 7.94 -12.90
CA LEU A 297 11.45 7.06 -14.06
C LEU A 297 12.65 7.27 -14.97
N ILE A 298 13.09 6.21 -15.63
CA ILE A 298 14.05 6.24 -16.73
C ILE A 298 13.29 5.85 -17.97
N LEU A 299 13.24 6.78 -18.93
CA LEU A 299 12.67 6.57 -20.24
C LEU A 299 13.79 6.28 -21.25
N THR A 300 13.46 5.53 -22.30
CA THR A 300 14.39 5.18 -23.38
C THR A 300 13.70 5.24 -24.75
N ASN A 301 14.51 5.23 -25.83
CA ASN A 301 14.05 5.15 -27.22
C ASN A 301 13.93 3.70 -27.72
#